data_0a2a85541f27c0d341cfabc116ec8558
#
_entry.id   0a2a85541f27c0d341cfabc116ec8558
#
_cell.length_a   1.000
_cell.length_b   1.000
_cell.length_c   1.000
_cell.angle_alpha   90.00
_cell.angle_beta   90.00
_cell.angle_gamma   90.00
#
_symmetry.space_group_name_H-M   'P 1'
#
loop_
_entity.id
_entity.type
_entity.pdbx_description
1 polymer ?
#
loop_
_entity_poly.entity_id
_entity_poly.type
_entity_poly.pdbx_seq_one_letter_code
_entity_poly.pdbx_strand_id
1 'polypeptide(L)'
;QGHGTHVAGLAVGSDKMFDKGVSGVAPKCKLMPIQVFDNGMCTFSSVTSGIMYAIHNGANVVNVSIAPNFRGLDILPFPDQDYIAKTQFKNEERVWKRIINVANEHNAIIVFAVGNDNILANIPPENRTNFTVNVAAVDRQIKGTDFTNYGRGSNISAPGKGIYSSIPVNEYAVFDGTSMAAPIVAGTVALMKSLNQDISVTEVLHILQATGERVSDYMPPMIQVDDALIALK
;
A
#
# COMPACT_ATOMS: atom_id res chain seq x y z
N GLN A 1 12.47 -14.92 4.45
CA GLN A 1 12.83 -13.61 5.05
C GLN A 1 13.36 -12.70 3.93
N GLY A 2 13.19 -11.38 4.06
CA GLY A 2 13.61 -10.43 3.01
C GLY A 2 12.47 -9.54 2.50
N HIS A 3 11.22 -9.84 2.87
CA HIS A 3 10.04 -9.08 2.42
C HIS A 3 10.16 -7.58 2.73
N GLY A 4 10.52 -7.20 3.96
CA GLY A 4 10.67 -5.80 4.34
C GLY A 4 11.79 -5.07 3.57
N THR A 5 12.92 -5.75 3.31
CA THR A 5 14.02 -5.21 2.48
C THR A 5 13.57 -5.01 1.03
N HIS A 6 12.81 -5.96 0.49
CA HIS A 6 12.26 -5.87 -0.86
C HIS A 6 11.30 -4.67 -1.00
N VAL A 7 10.38 -4.52 -0.06
CA VAL A 7 9.45 -3.39 0.03
C VAL A 7 10.20 -2.06 0.15
N ALA A 8 11.21 -1.98 1.02
CA ALA A 8 12.03 -0.78 1.19
C ALA A 8 12.80 -0.42 -0.10
N GLY A 9 13.33 -1.42 -0.80
CA GLY A 9 14.00 -1.24 -2.09
C GLY A 9 13.10 -0.60 -3.14
N LEU A 10 11.84 -0.99 -3.21
CA LEU A 10 10.87 -0.41 -4.15
C LEU A 10 10.51 1.04 -3.82
N ALA A 11 10.41 1.37 -2.55
CA ALA A 11 10.07 2.73 -2.13
C ALA A 11 11.25 3.69 -2.24
N VAL A 12 12.43 3.31 -1.70
CA VAL A 12 13.56 4.23 -1.47
C VAL A 12 14.92 3.66 -1.87
N GLY A 13 14.98 2.54 -2.59
CA GLY A 13 16.23 1.96 -3.05
C GLY A 13 17.10 2.98 -3.80
N SER A 14 18.44 2.87 -3.64
CA SER A 14 19.39 3.73 -4.33
C SER A 14 20.43 2.88 -5.03
N ASP A 15 20.49 3.01 -6.35
CA ASP A 15 21.39 2.28 -7.24
C ASP A 15 22.85 2.76 -7.25
N LYS A 16 23.17 3.78 -6.43
CA LYS A 16 24.45 4.48 -6.47
C LYS A 16 25.69 3.63 -6.16
N MET A 17 25.51 2.39 -5.69
CA MET A 17 26.64 1.56 -5.22
C MET A 17 26.97 0.35 -6.07
N PHE A 18 26.10 -0.11 -6.98
CA PHE A 18 26.34 -1.36 -7.73
C PHE A 18 25.66 -1.34 -9.11
N ASP A 19 26.29 -1.88 -10.12
CA ASP A 19 25.78 -2.05 -11.50
C ASP A 19 24.47 -2.87 -11.60
N LYS A 20 24.00 -3.45 -10.50
CA LYS A 20 22.78 -4.26 -10.39
C LYS A 20 21.82 -3.74 -9.31
N GLY A 21 21.94 -2.49 -8.91
CA GLY A 21 21.09 -1.91 -7.88
C GLY A 21 19.62 -1.77 -8.28
N VAL A 22 18.77 -1.50 -7.28
CA VAL A 22 17.36 -1.15 -7.47
C VAL A 22 17.21 0.33 -7.16
N SER A 23 16.66 1.08 -8.10
CA SER A 23 16.20 2.44 -7.86
C SER A 23 14.75 2.39 -7.38
N GLY A 24 14.51 2.81 -6.14
CA GLY A 24 13.17 3.02 -5.63
C GLY A 24 12.54 4.28 -6.21
N VAL A 25 11.24 4.43 -6.03
CA VAL A 25 10.49 5.57 -6.56
C VAL A 25 10.95 6.90 -5.94
N ALA A 26 11.30 6.90 -4.65
CA ALA A 26 11.73 8.09 -3.90
C ALA A 26 13.12 7.90 -3.24
N PRO A 27 14.21 7.75 -4.02
CA PRO A 27 15.51 7.28 -3.51
C PRO A 27 16.23 8.29 -2.59
N LYS A 28 15.75 9.53 -2.47
CA LYS A 28 16.27 10.55 -1.57
C LYS A 28 15.49 10.69 -0.27
N CYS A 29 14.38 9.95 -0.11
CA CYS A 29 13.59 9.96 1.11
C CYS A 29 14.30 9.18 2.22
N LYS A 30 14.09 9.62 3.47
CA LYS A 30 14.56 8.90 4.66
C LYS A 30 13.67 7.70 4.93
N LEU A 31 14.28 6.57 5.26
CA LEU A 31 13.58 5.34 5.63
C LEU A 31 13.55 5.17 7.15
N MET A 32 12.35 4.93 7.69
CA MET A 32 12.12 4.51 9.08
C MET A 32 11.64 3.05 9.07
N PRO A 33 12.53 2.05 9.19
CA PRO A 33 12.13 0.65 9.21
C PRO A 33 11.53 0.30 10.57
N ILE A 34 10.34 -0.31 10.56
CA ILE A 34 9.64 -0.74 11.77
C ILE A 34 9.33 -2.22 11.65
N GLN A 35 9.88 -3.01 12.56
CA GLN A 35 9.63 -4.44 12.63
C GLN A 35 8.38 -4.70 13.47
N VAL A 36 7.35 -5.28 12.86
CA VAL A 36 6.09 -5.67 13.50
C VAL A 36 5.87 -7.18 13.56
N PHE A 37 6.75 -7.94 12.91
CA PHE A 37 6.76 -9.41 12.96
C PHE A 37 7.73 -9.91 14.03
N ASP A 38 7.25 -10.82 14.85
CA ASP A 38 8.07 -11.64 15.77
C ASP A 38 7.90 -13.12 15.40
N ASN A 39 9.01 -13.81 15.17
CA ASN A 39 9.04 -15.23 14.79
C ASN A 39 8.08 -15.59 13.62
N GLY A 40 7.97 -14.71 12.63
CA GLY A 40 7.14 -14.91 11.43
C GLY A 40 5.65 -14.61 11.64
N MET A 41 5.24 -14.16 12.82
CA MET A 41 3.87 -13.74 13.11
C MET A 41 3.78 -12.27 13.43
N CYS A 42 2.70 -11.62 13.02
CA CYS A 42 2.33 -10.29 13.50
C CYS A 42 0.91 -10.32 14.08
N THR A 43 0.69 -9.47 15.05
CA THR A 43 -0.64 -9.28 15.65
C THR A 43 -1.24 -7.95 15.21
N PHE A 44 -2.55 -7.81 15.34
CA PHE A 44 -3.22 -6.53 15.15
C PHE A 44 -2.57 -5.43 16.01
N SER A 45 -2.25 -5.75 17.27
CA SER A 45 -1.60 -4.82 18.19
C SER A 45 -0.20 -4.41 17.73
N SER A 46 0.62 -5.35 17.25
CA SER A 46 1.99 -5.00 16.79
C SER A 46 1.96 -4.09 15.54
N VAL A 47 1.05 -4.34 14.61
CA VAL A 47 0.88 -3.51 13.41
C VAL A 47 0.39 -2.11 13.78
N THR A 48 -0.67 -2.01 14.59
CA THR A 48 -1.23 -0.71 14.99
C THR A 48 -0.25 0.10 15.84
N SER A 49 0.50 -0.55 16.74
CA SER A 49 1.55 0.11 17.53
C SER A 49 2.71 0.61 16.64
N GLY A 50 3.09 -0.17 15.63
CA GLY A 50 4.12 0.24 14.66
C GLY A 50 3.70 1.47 13.85
N ILE A 51 2.45 1.52 13.39
CA ILE A 51 1.89 2.68 12.69
C ILE A 51 1.87 3.91 13.61
N MET A 52 1.38 3.77 14.83
CA MET A 52 1.36 4.86 15.81
C MET A 52 2.76 5.36 16.15
N TYR A 53 3.74 4.46 16.29
CA TYR A 53 5.14 4.82 16.46
C TYR A 53 5.65 5.64 15.27
N ALA A 54 5.39 5.22 14.03
CA ALA A 54 5.80 5.96 12.83
C ALA A 54 5.24 7.39 12.83
N ILE A 55 3.94 7.54 13.07
CA ILE A 55 3.25 8.83 13.07
C ILE A 55 3.86 9.76 14.14
N HIS A 56 4.00 9.30 15.38
CA HIS A 56 4.55 10.12 16.48
C HIS A 56 6.04 10.46 16.31
N ASN A 57 6.77 9.70 15.49
CA ASN A 57 8.16 10.00 15.16
C ASN A 57 8.31 10.74 13.81
N GLY A 58 7.24 11.34 13.31
CA GLY A 58 7.27 12.27 12.19
C GLY A 58 7.34 11.63 10.80
N ALA A 59 6.87 10.38 10.64
CA ALA A 59 6.74 9.80 9.31
C ALA A 59 5.67 10.54 8.51
N ASN A 60 6.02 11.03 7.32
CA ASN A 60 5.07 11.68 6.41
C ASN A 60 4.23 10.67 5.61
N VAL A 61 4.81 9.49 5.34
CA VAL A 61 4.16 8.39 4.64
C VAL A 61 4.44 7.10 5.40
N VAL A 62 3.41 6.31 5.67
CA VAL A 62 3.52 5.01 6.35
C VAL A 62 3.06 3.91 5.40
N ASN A 63 4.02 3.15 4.86
CA ASN A 63 3.72 2.01 4.01
C ASN A 63 3.45 0.75 4.84
N VAL A 64 2.29 0.13 4.66
CA VAL A 64 1.86 -1.08 5.35
C VAL A 64 1.64 -2.19 4.32
N SER A 65 2.72 -2.88 3.96
CA SER A 65 2.69 -4.04 3.04
C SER A 65 2.35 -5.34 3.79
N ILE A 66 1.27 -5.28 4.59
CA ILE A 66 0.75 -6.38 5.41
C ILE A 66 -0.77 -6.34 5.29
N ALA A 67 -1.38 -7.49 5.07
CA ALA A 67 -2.83 -7.64 5.09
C ALA A 67 -3.22 -8.87 5.93
N PRO A 68 -4.39 -8.85 6.58
CA PRO A 68 -4.95 -10.06 7.17
C PRO A 68 -5.16 -11.15 6.11
N ASN A 69 -5.04 -12.40 6.51
CA ASN A 69 -5.26 -13.55 5.63
C ASN A 69 -6.73 -14.01 5.75
N PHE A 70 -7.44 -14.01 4.65
CA PHE A 70 -8.84 -14.42 4.54
C PHE A 70 -9.04 -15.61 3.58
N ARG A 71 -8.05 -16.52 3.51
CA ARG A 71 -8.12 -17.71 2.66
C ARG A 71 -9.44 -18.44 2.83
N GLY A 72 -10.02 -18.84 1.70
CA GLY A 72 -11.30 -19.56 1.65
C GLY A 72 -12.52 -18.62 1.54
N LEU A 73 -12.38 -17.30 1.64
CA LEU A 73 -13.48 -16.39 1.33
C LEU A 73 -13.63 -16.14 -0.18
N ASP A 74 -12.62 -16.43 -0.97
CA ASP A 74 -12.63 -16.34 -2.44
C ASP A 74 -13.64 -17.28 -3.11
N ILE A 75 -13.99 -18.41 -2.44
CA ILE A 75 -15.04 -19.32 -2.91
C ILE A 75 -16.46 -18.81 -2.67
N LEU A 76 -16.62 -17.79 -1.82
CA LEU A 76 -17.94 -17.22 -1.53
C LEU A 76 -18.40 -16.32 -2.68
N PRO A 77 -19.69 -16.37 -3.03
CA PRO A 77 -20.25 -15.46 -4.01
C PRO A 77 -20.22 -14.00 -3.52
N PHE A 78 -20.21 -13.07 -4.46
CA PHE A 78 -20.14 -11.64 -4.17
C PHE A 78 -21.11 -11.15 -3.08
N PRO A 79 -22.40 -11.54 -3.04
CA PRO A 79 -23.32 -11.09 -2.00
C PRO A 79 -22.88 -11.47 -0.58
N ASP A 80 -22.28 -12.65 -0.41
CA ASP A 80 -21.81 -13.13 0.90
C ASP A 80 -20.56 -12.40 1.33
N GLN A 81 -19.63 -12.14 0.41
CA GLN A 81 -18.46 -11.28 0.68
C GLN A 81 -18.89 -9.86 1.06
N ASP A 82 -19.85 -9.26 0.35
CA ASP A 82 -20.38 -7.94 0.64
C ASP A 82 -21.10 -7.89 2.01
N TYR A 83 -21.82 -8.96 2.37
CA TYR A 83 -22.42 -9.10 3.71
C TYR A 83 -21.34 -9.12 4.80
N ILE A 84 -20.26 -9.90 4.63
CA ILE A 84 -19.14 -9.93 5.57
C ILE A 84 -18.51 -8.55 5.70
N ALA A 85 -18.24 -7.88 4.58
CA ALA A 85 -17.67 -6.54 4.56
C ALA A 85 -18.54 -5.51 5.31
N LYS A 86 -19.85 -5.64 5.26
CA LYS A 86 -20.80 -4.74 5.94
C LYS A 86 -21.02 -5.05 7.41
N THR A 87 -20.88 -6.29 7.82
CA THR A 87 -21.32 -6.73 9.17
C THR A 87 -20.19 -7.12 10.12
N GLN A 88 -19.07 -7.65 9.60
CA GLN A 88 -17.99 -8.17 10.42
C GLN A 88 -16.94 -7.11 10.75
N PHE A 89 -16.09 -7.36 11.74
CA PHE A 89 -14.93 -6.55 12.14
C PHE A 89 -15.25 -5.11 12.56
N LYS A 90 -16.42 -4.88 13.17
CA LYS A 90 -16.85 -3.52 13.58
C LYS A 90 -16.00 -2.91 14.69
N ASN A 91 -15.44 -3.73 15.56
CA ASN A 91 -14.56 -3.26 16.64
C ASN A 91 -13.20 -2.83 16.06
N GLU A 92 -12.64 -3.64 15.18
CA GLU A 92 -11.39 -3.35 14.48
C GLU A 92 -11.55 -2.10 13.59
N GLU A 93 -12.68 -1.96 12.90
CA GLU A 93 -12.99 -0.76 12.12
C GLU A 93 -12.98 0.52 12.98
N ARG A 94 -13.49 0.47 14.22
CA ARG A 94 -13.43 1.62 15.13
C ARG A 94 -11.99 1.97 15.52
N VAL A 95 -11.15 0.97 15.75
CA VAL A 95 -9.73 1.18 16.08
C VAL A 95 -9.02 1.79 14.87
N TRP A 96 -9.21 1.22 13.68
CA TRP A 96 -8.64 1.76 12.45
C TRP A 96 -9.03 3.22 12.20
N LYS A 97 -10.32 3.57 12.37
CA LYS A 97 -10.78 4.96 12.22
C LYS A 97 -10.04 5.92 13.17
N ARG A 98 -9.75 5.51 14.40
CA ARG A 98 -8.99 6.34 15.36
C ARG A 98 -7.53 6.52 14.89
N ILE A 99 -6.87 5.45 14.48
CA ILE A 99 -5.48 5.50 14.00
C ILE A 99 -5.38 6.39 12.76
N ILE A 100 -6.29 6.24 11.83
CA ILE A 100 -6.34 7.03 10.59
C ILE A 100 -6.59 8.51 10.88
N ASN A 101 -7.46 8.82 11.84
CA ASN A 101 -7.67 10.21 12.27
C ASN A 101 -6.39 10.81 12.86
N VAL A 102 -5.66 10.07 13.72
CA VAL A 102 -4.37 10.52 14.26
C VAL A 102 -3.36 10.73 13.13
N ALA A 103 -3.30 9.86 12.14
CA ALA A 103 -2.43 10.05 10.98
C ALA A 103 -2.76 11.36 10.24
N ASN A 104 -4.04 11.64 9.99
CA ASN A 104 -4.48 12.86 9.32
C ASN A 104 -4.16 14.12 10.16
N GLU A 105 -4.35 14.08 11.48
CA GLU A 105 -3.99 15.19 12.39
C GLU A 105 -2.49 15.48 12.36
N HIS A 106 -1.64 14.48 12.11
CA HIS A 106 -0.19 14.61 11.97
C HIS A 106 0.26 14.79 10.52
N ASN A 107 -0.67 14.98 9.59
CA ASN A 107 -0.39 15.07 8.15
C ASN A 107 0.42 13.88 7.61
N ALA A 108 0.24 12.70 8.20
CA ALA A 108 0.82 11.44 7.74
C ALA A 108 -0.16 10.67 6.85
N ILE A 109 0.30 10.15 5.72
CA ILE A 109 -0.52 9.38 4.79
C ILE A 109 -0.19 7.89 4.94
N ILE A 110 -1.21 7.08 5.25
CA ILE A 110 -1.06 5.62 5.34
C ILE A 110 -1.38 5.00 3.98
N VAL A 111 -0.47 4.15 3.50
CA VAL A 111 -0.60 3.37 2.26
C VAL A 111 -0.67 1.90 2.62
N PHE A 112 -1.80 1.26 2.34
CA PHE A 112 -2.05 -0.16 2.61
C PHE A 112 -1.97 -1.00 1.34
N ALA A 113 -1.39 -2.19 1.43
CA ALA A 113 -1.63 -3.27 0.49
C ALA A 113 -3.01 -3.87 0.77
N VAL A 114 -3.88 -4.00 -0.25
CA VAL A 114 -5.26 -4.46 -0.03
C VAL A 114 -5.41 -5.96 0.29
N GLY A 115 -4.36 -6.75 0.07
CA GLY A 115 -4.35 -8.20 0.31
C GLY A 115 -4.35 -9.03 -0.98
N ASN A 116 -4.10 -10.35 -0.81
CA ASN A 116 -3.80 -11.28 -1.88
C ASN A 116 -4.72 -12.53 -1.85
N ASP A 117 -5.96 -12.37 -1.46
CA ASP A 117 -6.92 -13.47 -1.29
C ASP A 117 -8.01 -13.49 -2.39
N ASN A 118 -7.91 -12.63 -3.42
CA ASN A 118 -8.89 -12.50 -4.51
C ASN A 118 -10.34 -12.31 -3.99
N ILE A 119 -10.52 -11.41 -3.04
CA ILE A 119 -11.80 -11.06 -2.40
C ILE A 119 -12.08 -9.57 -2.50
N LEU A 120 -13.26 -9.14 -2.05
CA LEU A 120 -13.57 -7.73 -1.93
C LEU A 120 -12.58 -7.01 -1.00
N ALA A 121 -11.93 -5.96 -1.49
CA ALA A 121 -10.90 -5.21 -0.78
C ALA A 121 -11.41 -4.47 0.48
N ASN A 122 -12.72 -4.33 0.66
CA ASN A 122 -13.33 -3.74 1.86
C ASN A 122 -13.74 -4.79 2.93
N ILE A 123 -13.39 -6.06 2.76
CA ILE A 123 -13.53 -7.06 3.85
C ILE A 123 -12.58 -6.72 5.00
N PRO A 124 -11.28 -6.46 4.78
CA PRO A 124 -10.41 -5.88 5.79
C PRO A 124 -10.89 -4.49 6.23
N PRO A 125 -11.05 -4.25 7.55
CA PRO A 125 -11.67 -3.02 8.05
C PRO A 125 -10.82 -1.76 7.82
N GLU A 126 -9.51 -1.85 7.71
CA GLU A 126 -8.59 -0.76 7.40
C GLU A 126 -8.86 -0.12 6.03
N ASN A 127 -9.37 -0.91 5.09
CA ASN A 127 -9.64 -0.46 3.72
C ASN A 127 -11.03 0.18 3.54
N ARG A 128 -11.81 0.38 4.63
CA ARG A 128 -13.20 0.90 4.57
C ARG A 128 -13.31 2.42 4.65
N THR A 129 -12.24 3.13 4.34
CA THR A 129 -12.17 4.58 4.44
C THR A 129 -11.56 5.20 3.20
N ASN A 130 -11.89 6.48 2.93
CA ASN A 130 -11.26 7.27 1.88
C ASN A 130 -10.10 8.14 2.42
N PHE A 131 -9.65 7.89 3.64
CA PHE A 131 -8.56 8.61 4.30
C PHE A 131 -7.28 7.77 4.37
N THR A 132 -7.16 6.76 3.52
CA THR A 132 -5.98 5.93 3.32
C THR A 132 -5.82 5.62 1.83
N VAL A 133 -4.59 5.38 1.41
CA VAL A 133 -4.28 4.93 0.04
C VAL A 133 -4.22 3.42 0.03
N ASN A 134 -5.18 2.76 -0.62
CA ASN A 134 -5.35 1.31 -0.60
C ASN A 134 -5.01 0.74 -1.98
N VAL A 135 -3.92 -0.02 -2.06
CA VAL A 135 -3.24 -0.35 -3.29
C VAL A 135 -3.50 -1.78 -3.73
N ALA A 136 -4.13 -1.94 -4.88
CA ALA A 136 -4.31 -3.21 -5.58
C ALA A 136 -3.13 -3.51 -6.53
N ALA A 137 -2.98 -4.77 -6.94
CA ALA A 137 -1.89 -5.21 -7.80
C ALA A 137 -2.34 -5.45 -9.25
N VAL A 138 -1.57 -4.93 -10.20
CA VAL A 138 -1.69 -5.24 -11.64
C VAL A 138 -0.45 -5.94 -12.17
N ASP A 139 -0.61 -6.65 -13.28
CA ASP A 139 0.48 -7.26 -14.04
C ASP A 139 1.04 -6.30 -15.13
N ARG A 140 1.99 -6.80 -15.94
CA ARG A 140 2.61 -6.03 -17.04
C ARG A 140 1.64 -5.66 -18.17
N GLN A 141 0.51 -6.33 -18.29
CA GLN A 141 -0.55 -6.04 -19.27
C GLN A 141 -1.60 -5.10 -18.71
N ILE A 142 -1.35 -4.48 -17.55
CA ILE A 142 -2.28 -3.56 -16.85
C ILE A 142 -3.62 -4.27 -16.54
N LYS A 143 -3.55 -5.54 -16.18
CA LYS A 143 -4.71 -6.31 -15.70
C LYS A 143 -4.55 -6.58 -14.22
N GLY A 144 -5.67 -6.59 -13.50
CA GLY A 144 -5.68 -7.06 -12.11
C GLY A 144 -5.08 -8.46 -12.02
N THR A 145 -4.17 -8.67 -11.06
CA THR A 145 -3.58 -9.98 -10.85
C THR A 145 -4.62 -10.97 -10.30
N ASP A 146 -4.39 -12.25 -10.49
CA ASP A 146 -5.27 -13.33 -10.04
C ASP A 146 -5.42 -13.44 -8.52
N PHE A 147 -4.50 -12.85 -7.78
CA PHE A 147 -4.52 -12.85 -6.32
C PHE A 147 -5.05 -11.54 -5.69
N THR A 148 -5.00 -10.42 -6.41
CA THR A 148 -5.29 -9.12 -5.78
C THR A 148 -6.71 -9.05 -5.23
N ASN A 149 -6.87 -8.48 -4.03
CA ASN A 149 -8.18 -8.04 -3.57
C ASN A 149 -8.65 -6.86 -4.44
N TYR A 150 -9.96 -6.73 -4.68
CA TYR A 150 -10.52 -5.86 -5.71
C TYR A 150 -11.78 -5.11 -5.27
N GLY A 151 -12.26 -4.23 -6.12
CA GLY A 151 -13.53 -3.51 -5.93
C GLY A 151 -13.46 -2.46 -4.84
N ARG A 152 -14.61 -2.26 -4.17
CA ARG A 152 -14.71 -1.26 -3.09
C ARG A 152 -13.70 -1.55 -2.00
N GLY A 153 -12.96 -0.52 -1.57
CA GLY A 153 -11.87 -0.64 -0.58
C GLY A 153 -10.48 -0.54 -1.20
N SER A 154 -10.34 -0.75 -2.52
CA SER A 154 -9.14 -0.37 -3.26
C SER A 154 -9.37 0.97 -3.98
N ASN A 155 -8.40 1.86 -3.99
CA ASN A 155 -8.56 3.20 -4.57
C ASN A 155 -7.48 3.59 -5.59
N ILE A 156 -6.40 2.82 -5.66
CA ILE A 156 -5.36 2.93 -6.70
C ILE A 156 -4.76 1.54 -6.97
N SER A 157 -4.21 1.30 -8.15
CA SER A 157 -3.43 0.10 -8.45
C SER A 157 -1.99 0.46 -8.82
N ALA A 158 -1.08 -0.50 -8.65
CA ALA A 158 0.30 -0.41 -9.11
C ALA A 158 0.83 -1.79 -9.52
N PRO A 159 1.96 -1.86 -10.25
CA PRO A 159 2.58 -3.14 -10.58
C PRO A 159 2.88 -3.98 -9.35
N GLY A 160 2.38 -5.23 -9.31
CA GLY A 160 2.55 -6.15 -8.18
C GLY A 160 2.86 -7.59 -8.59
N LYS A 161 3.11 -7.87 -9.88
CA LYS A 161 3.48 -9.20 -10.38
C LYS A 161 4.82 -9.16 -11.11
N GLY A 162 5.73 -10.07 -10.73
CA GLY A 162 7.05 -10.15 -11.31
C GLY A 162 7.97 -8.99 -10.90
N ILE A 163 7.86 -8.52 -9.67
CA ILE A 163 8.53 -7.31 -9.19
C ILE A 163 9.91 -7.66 -8.61
N TYR A 164 10.95 -7.12 -9.24
CA TYR A 164 12.34 -7.29 -8.83
C TYR A 164 12.75 -6.22 -7.81
N SER A 165 13.37 -6.63 -6.71
CA SER A 165 13.92 -5.70 -5.70
C SER A 165 14.98 -6.39 -4.83
N SER A 166 15.62 -5.59 -3.97
CA SER A 166 16.66 -6.04 -3.04
C SER A 166 16.11 -6.94 -1.94
N ILE A 167 16.93 -7.90 -1.53
CA ILE A 167 16.73 -8.72 -0.34
C ILE A 167 17.99 -8.69 0.52
N PRO A 168 17.99 -9.20 1.77
CA PRO A 168 19.18 -9.20 2.62
C PRO A 168 20.40 -9.85 1.96
N VAL A 169 21.60 -9.49 2.43
CA VAL A 169 22.89 -10.03 2.00
C VAL A 169 23.29 -9.63 0.57
N ASN A 170 22.91 -8.40 0.15
CA ASN A 170 23.18 -7.87 -1.19
C ASN A 170 22.68 -8.74 -2.33
N GLU A 171 21.57 -9.42 -2.11
CA GLU A 171 20.88 -10.22 -3.11
C GLU A 171 19.64 -9.50 -3.62
N TYR A 172 19.05 -10.06 -4.67
CA TYR A 172 17.82 -9.57 -5.31
C TYR A 172 16.89 -10.73 -5.58
N ALA A 173 15.60 -10.47 -5.54
CA ALA A 173 14.58 -11.46 -5.84
C ALA A 173 13.38 -10.83 -6.57
N VAL A 174 12.62 -11.68 -7.23
CA VAL A 174 11.32 -11.32 -7.84
C VAL A 174 10.23 -11.82 -6.93
N PHE A 175 9.35 -10.91 -6.49
CA PHE A 175 8.18 -11.23 -5.66
C PHE A 175 6.89 -10.78 -6.34
N ASP A 176 5.80 -11.44 -5.96
CA ASP A 176 4.43 -11.11 -6.35
C ASP A 176 3.63 -10.71 -5.11
N GLY A 177 2.73 -9.73 -5.26
CA GLY A 177 1.82 -9.33 -4.19
C GLY A 177 1.44 -7.85 -4.24
N THR A 178 0.32 -7.53 -3.62
CA THR A 178 -0.05 -6.14 -3.31
C THR A 178 0.97 -5.47 -2.39
N SER A 179 1.75 -6.26 -1.65
CA SER A 179 2.91 -5.82 -0.87
C SER A 179 4.02 -5.18 -1.71
N MET A 180 4.12 -5.49 -3.01
CA MET A 180 5.08 -4.89 -3.95
C MET A 180 4.48 -3.66 -4.64
N ALA A 181 3.17 -3.65 -4.84
CA ALA A 181 2.44 -2.52 -5.40
C ALA A 181 2.40 -1.31 -4.43
N ALA A 182 2.12 -1.55 -3.15
CA ALA A 182 2.00 -0.51 -2.13
C ALA A 182 3.24 0.40 -1.99
N PRO A 183 4.49 -0.10 -1.91
CA PRO A 183 5.67 0.75 -1.78
C PRO A 183 5.95 1.63 -3.01
N ILE A 184 5.53 1.23 -4.22
CA ILE A 184 5.61 2.07 -5.42
C ILE A 184 4.72 3.31 -5.23
N VAL A 185 3.49 3.10 -4.76
CA VAL A 185 2.56 4.19 -4.46
C VAL A 185 3.04 5.02 -3.27
N ALA A 186 3.57 4.39 -2.23
CA ALA A 186 4.12 5.11 -1.06
C ALA A 186 5.30 6.02 -1.45
N GLY A 187 6.19 5.55 -2.33
CA GLY A 187 7.26 6.37 -2.91
C GLY A 187 6.72 7.56 -3.70
N THR A 188 5.67 7.33 -4.51
CA THR A 188 5.02 8.43 -5.27
C THR A 188 4.40 9.46 -4.32
N VAL A 189 3.68 9.02 -3.28
CA VAL A 189 3.12 9.92 -2.27
C VAL A 189 4.22 10.70 -1.55
N ALA A 190 5.38 10.08 -1.29
CA ALA A 190 6.54 10.76 -0.71
C ALA A 190 7.12 11.84 -1.65
N LEU A 191 7.17 11.59 -2.96
CA LEU A 191 7.53 12.61 -3.95
C LEU A 191 6.50 13.74 -4.01
N MET A 192 5.19 13.43 -3.98
CA MET A 192 4.13 14.43 -3.94
C MET A 192 4.27 15.32 -2.70
N LYS A 193 4.51 14.74 -1.52
CA LYS A 193 4.79 15.50 -0.29
C LYS A 193 6.08 16.32 -0.33
N SER A 194 7.07 15.92 -1.11
CA SER A 194 8.28 16.72 -1.31
C SER A 194 8.04 17.99 -2.12
N LEU A 195 7.00 17.99 -2.97
CA LEU A 195 6.58 19.15 -3.76
C LEU A 195 5.55 20.02 -3.04
N ASN A 196 4.64 19.39 -2.29
CA ASN A 196 3.64 20.04 -1.45
C ASN A 196 3.56 19.29 -0.10
N GLN A 197 4.25 19.79 0.92
CA GLN A 197 4.36 19.12 2.22
C GLN A 197 3.00 18.96 2.91
N ASP A 198 2.10 19.90 2.68
CA ASP A 198 0.79 19.94 3.34
C ASP A 198 -0.33 19.21 2.57
N ILE A 199 0.01 18.58 1.44
CA ILE A 199 -0.98 17.85 0.64
C ILE A 199 -1.70 16.80 1.49
N SER A 200 -3.03 16.84 1.47
CA SER A 200 -3.88 15.91 2.19
C SER A 200 -4.02 14.57 1.46
N VAL A 201 -4.42 13.52 2.18
CA VAL A 201 -4.71 12.21 1.59
C VAL A 201 -5.81 12.28 0.53
N THR A 202 -6.83 13.13 0.71
CA THR A 202 -7.92 13.32 -0.26
C THR A 202 -7.43 13.95 -1.56
N GLU A 203 -6.56 14.95 -1.49
CA GLU A 203 -5.94 15.55 -2.67
C GLU A 203 -5.03 14.56 -3.39
N VAL A 204 -4.21 13.82 -2.63
CA VAL A 204 -3.37 12.74 -3.19
C VAL A 204 -4.23 11.73 -3.95
N LEU A 205 -5.30 11.21 -3.33
CA LEU A 205 -6.18 10.25 -3.99
C LEU A 205 -6.85 10.83 -5.24
N HIS A 206 -7.31 12.08 -5.15
CA HIS A 206 -7.92 12.76 -6.31
C HIS A 206 -6.94 12.83 -7.49
N ILE A 207 -5.70 13.25 -7.25
CA ILE A 207 -4.68 13.36 -8.28
C ILE A 207 -4.32 11.97 -8.84
N LEU A 208 -4.04 11.00 -7.97
CA LEU A 208 -3.65 9.66 -8.40
C LEU A 208 -4.74 8.98 -9.24
N GLN A 209 -6.02 9.19 -8.89
CA GLN A 209 -7.15 8.63 -9.63
C GLN A 209 -7.42 9.36 -10.94
N ALA A 210 -7.27 10.69 -10.95
CA ALA A 210 -7.50 11.50 -12.15
C ALA A 210 -6.43 11.32 -13.22
N THR A 211 -5.20 11.04 -12.80
CA THR A 211 -4.04 10.84 -13.70
C THR A 211 -3.75 9.37 -13.99
N GLY A 212 -4.39 8.46 -13.25
CA GLY A 212 -4.15 7.02 -13.38
C GLY A 212 -4.73 6.41 -14.65
N GLU A 213 -4.06 5.39 -15.16
CA GLU A 213 -4.50 4.63 -16.33
C GLU A 213 -5.61 3.64 -15.97
N ARG A 214 -6.71 3.62 -16.75
CA ARG A 214 -7.84 2.74 -16.50
C ARG A 214 -7.43 1.27 -16.63
N VAL A 215 -7.79 0.47 -15.63
CA VAL A 215 -7.56 -0.99 -15.61
C VAL A 215 -8.83 -1.74 -16.01
N SER A 216 -9.89 -1.67 -15.21
CA SER A 216 -11.20 -2.30 -15.49
C SER A 216 -12.28 -1.70 -14.59
N ASP A 217 -13.54 -2.15 -14.74
CA ASP A 217 -14.67 -1.67 -13.91
C ASP A 217 -14.58 -2.12 -12.44
N TYR A 218 -13.82 -3.19 -12.16
CA TYR A 218 -13.66 -3.75 -10.82
C TYR A 218 -12.32 -3.39 -10.16
N MET A 219 -11.42 -2.75 -10.92
CA MET A 219 -10.09 -2.37 -10.46
C MET A 219 -9.94 -0.85 -10.50
N PRO A 220 -9.32 -0.24 -9.48
CA PRO A 220 -9.00 1.18 -9.53
C PRO A 220 -7.92 1.44 -10.60
N PRO A 221 -7.78 2.70 -11.05
CA PRO A 221 -6.79 3.05 -12.06
C PRO A 221 -5.37 2.71 -11.59
N MET A 222 -4.50 2.38 -12.55
CA MET A 222 -3.08 2.17 -12.29
C MET A 222 -2.36 3.51 -12.22
N ILE A 223 -1.53 3.67 -11.19
CA ILE A 223 -0.75 4.87 -10.95
C ILE A 223 0.13 5.25 -12.16
N GLN A 224 0.13 6.53 -12.51
CA GLN A 224 1.05 7.17 -13.45
C GLN A 224 1.86 8.22 -12.69
N VAL A 225 3.10 7.89 -12.34
CA VAL A 225 3.91 8.68 -11.40
C VAL A 225 4.20 10.08 -11.95
N ASP A 226 4.64 10.15 -13.21
CA ASP A 226 5.01 11.42 -13.85
C ASP A 226 3.80 12.34 -13.99
N ASP A 227 2.65 11.81 -14.43
CA ASP A 227 1.42 12.58 -14.58
C ASP A 227 0.90 13.08 -13.23
N ALA A 228 0.99 12.28 -12.18
CA ALA A 228 0.61 12.70 -10.83
C ALA A 228 1.50 13.84 -10.30
N LEU A 229 2.81 13.81 -10.57
CA LEU A 229 3.73 14.87 -10.18
C LEU A 229 3.57 16.14 -11.02
N ILE A 230 3.22 16.01 -12.29
CA ILE A 230 2.91 17.16 -13.18
C ILE A 230 1.62 17.86 -12.72
N ALA A 231 0.60 17.11 -12.32
CA ALA A 231 -0.68 17.64 -11.85
C ALA A 231 -0.59 18.42 -10.52
N LEU A 232 0.54 18.32 -9.80
CA LEU A 232 0.82 19.08 -8.58
C LEU A 232 1.45 20.48 -8.84
N LYS A 233 1.87 20.76 -10.06
CA LYS A 233 2.50 22.03 -10.45
C LYS A 233 1.47 23.06 -10.88
#